data_4ec20fcff82745a0a2e0bb97ccc8d9d9
#
_entry.id   4ec20fcff82745a0a2e0bb97ccc8d9d9
#
_cell.length_a   1.000
_cell.length_b   1.000
_cell.length_c   1.000
_cell.angle_alpha   90.00
_cell.angle_beta   90.00
_cell.angle_gamma   90.00
#
_symmetry.space_group_name_H-M   'P 1'
#
loop_
_entity.id
_entity.type
_entity.pdbx_description
1 polymer ?
#
loop_
_entity_poly.entity_id
_entity_poly.type
_entity_poly.pdbx_seq_one_letter_code
_entity_poly.pdbx_strand_id
1 'polypeptide(L)'
;SKVDQSVAAGFINSKLRKSVVRDALFDRTNTGDNTPAFCELRLVDEPGVARLHMMLKGGGSDNASRVVMLTPNAGKQGVIDTVLSCVEEKAANACPPLVVGVGVGGTFDKVAGLSKLALMRPLNVAAPDPETAAFEQELLEAINATGIGAGGLGGDTTALGVRVKTAPCHIAALPVAVNMGCSALRRLTVEL
;
A
#
# COMPACT_ATOMS: atom_id res chain seq x y z
N SER A 1 -20.33 4.36 -13.37
CA SER A 1 -19.68 3.45 -14.34
C SER A 1 -20.15 2.00 -14.12
N LYS A 2 -19.87 1.09 -15.08
CA LYS A 2 -20.13 -0.34 -14.88
C LYS A 2 -19.27 -0.91 -13.75
N VAL A 3 -18.09 -0.37 -13.55
CA VAL A 3 -17.20 -0.73 -12.43
C VAL A 3 -17.88 -0.40 -11.11
N ASP A 4 -18.44 0.80 -10.96
CA ASP A 4 -19.14 1.18 -9.73
C ASP A 4 -20.34 0.29 -9.46
N GLN A 5 -21.13 -0.06 -10.49
CA GLN A 5 -22.28 -0.97 -10.35
C GLN A 5 -21.82 -2.35 -9.82
N SER A 6 -20.72 -2.88 -10.36
CA SER A 6 -20.16 -4.16 -9.90
C SER A 6 -19.62 -4.08 -8.47
N VAL A 7 -18.95 -2.97 -8.12
CA VAL A 7 -18.44 -2.73 -6.77
C VAL A 7 -19.59 -2.61 -5.77
N ALA A 8 -20.61 -1.81 -6.08
CA ALA A 8 -21.81 -1.67 -5.24
C ALA A 8 -22.49 -3.03 -4.98
N ALA A 9 -22.74 -3.79 -6.06
CA ALA A 9 -23.32 -5.13 -5.95
C ALA A 9 -22.45 -6.08 -5.08
N GLY A 10 -21.13 -6.05 -5.28
CA GLY A 10 -20.20 -6.85 -4.50
C GLY A 10 -20.25 -6.54 -3.02
N PHE A 11 -20.22 -5.26 -2.63
CA PHE A 11 -20.29 -4.84 -1.23
C PHE A 11 -21.65 -5.12 -0.58
N ILE A 12 -22.75 -4.94 -1.34
CA ILE A 12 -24.11 -5.21 -0.83
C ILE A 12 -24.30 -6.72 -0.61
N ASN A 13 -23.98 -7.55 -1.61
CA ASN A 13 -24.17 -8.99 -1.56
C ASN A 13 -23.28 -9.68 -0.53
N SER A 14 -22.04 -9.20 -0.36
CA SER A 14 -21.10 -9.76 0.63
C SER A 14 -21.32 -9.24 2.04
N LYS A 15 -22.29 -8.35 2.26
CA LYS A 15 -22.58 -7.70 3.57
C LYS A 15 -21.35 -7.03 4.19
N LEU A 16 -20.41 -6.59 3.38
CA LEU A 16 -19.21 -5.89 3.82
C LEU A 16 -19.56 -4.49 4.31
N ARG A 17 -18.74 -3.97 5.21
CA ARG A 17 -18.88 -2.63 5.77
C ARG A 17 -18.84 -1.57 4.67
N LYS A 18 -19.78 -0.63 4.68
CA LYS A 18 -19.84 0.53 3.81
C LYS A 18 -19.22 1.72 4.54
N SER A 19 -18.19 2.33 3.96
CA SER A 19 -17.37 3.34 4.65
C SER A 19 -16.94 4.50 3.74
N VAL A 20 -17.40 4.54 2.49
CA VAL A 20 -17.14 5.64 1.56
C VAL A 20 -18.19 6.75 1.76
N VAL A 21 -17.74 7.99 1.82
CA VAL A 21 -18.58 9.18 1.89
C VAL A 21 -18.65 9.86 0.54
N ARG A 22 -19.75 10.60 0.30
CA ARG A 22 -20.02 11.28 -0.99
C ARG A 22 -18.97 12.33 -1.33
N ASP A 23 -18.55 13.08 -0.34
CA ASP A 23 -17.50 14.08 -0.45
C ASP A 23 -16.66 14.09 0.83
N ALA A 24 -15.36 14.33 0.69
CA ALA A 24 -14.44 14.26 1.80
C ALA A 24 -14.60 15.43 2.80
N LEU A 25 -15.08 16.57 2.34
CA LEU A 25 -15.11 17.83 3.09
C LEU A 25 -16.54 18.33 3.37
N PHE A 26 -17.38 18.41 2.35
CA PHE A 26 -18.66 19.12 2.42
C PHE A 26 -19.87 18.21 2.65
N ASP A 27 -19.88 16.99 2.11
CA ASP A 27 -20.95 16.00 2.30
C ASP A 27 -20.41 14.64 2.72
N ARG A 28 -20.21 14.48 4.01
CA ARG A 28 -19.72 13.23 4.59
C ARG A 28 -20.80 12.15 4.78
N THR A 29 -21.94 12.29 4.09
CA THR A 29 -22.97 11.25 4.06
C THR A 29 -22.42 9.97 3.41
N ASN A 30 -22.64 8.83 4.06
CA ASN A 30 -22.19 7.53 3.55
C ASN A 30 -22.92 7.19 2.24
N THR A 31 -22.19 6.70 1.24
CA THR A 31 -22.77 6.31 -0.07
C THR A 31 -23.65 5.07 0.03
N GLY A 32 -23.47 4.24 1.07
CA GLY A 32 -24.24 3.03 1.31
C GLY A 32 -23.79 1.80 0.50
N ASP A 33 -22.86 1.98 -0.44
CA ASP A 33 -22.43 0.94 -1.39
C ASP A 33 -20.91 0.93 -1.68
N ASN A 34 -20.15 1.81 -1.03
CA ASN A 34 -18.71 2.03 -1.23
C ASN A 34 -18.32 2.50 -2.65
N THR A 35 -19.20 3.20 -3.35
CA THR A 35 -18.85 3.85 -4.63
C THR A 35 -18.58 5.35 -4.44
N PRO A 36 -17.80 5.99 -5.35
CA PRO A 36 -17.12 5.39 -6.50
C PRO A 36 -15.94 4.52 -6.11
N ALA A 37 -15.61 3.54 -6.97
CA ALA A 37 -14.38 2.77 -6.85
C ALA A 37 -13.17 3.65 -7.23
N PHE A 38 -12.11 3.57 -6.46
CA PHE A 38 -10.85 4.26 -6.79
C PHE A 38 -10.06 3.42 -7.78
N CYS A 39 -10.05 3.82 -9.05
CA CYS A 39 -9.43 3.08 -10.15
C CYS A 39 -8.21 3.81 -10.69
N GLU A 40 -7.20 3.04 -11.05
CA GLU A 40 -6.03 3.48 -11.82
C GLU A 40 -5.88 2.60 -13.06
N LEU A 41 -5.69 3.20 -14.21
CA LEU A 41 -5.41 2.51 -15.47
C LEU A 41 -3.91 2.59 -15.75
N ARG A 42 -3.30 1.44 -16.05
CA ARG A 42 -1.89 1.36 -16.48
C ARG A 42 -1.81 0.63 -17.81
N LEU A 43 -1.00 1.15 -18.72
CA LEU A 43 -0.63 0.45 -19.93
C LEU A 43 0.52 -0.52 -19.62
N VAL A 44 0.47 -1.70 -20.25
CA VAL A 44 1.52 -2.73 -20.15
C VAL A 44 1.99 -3.12 -21.55
N ASP A 45 3.25 -3.49 -21.68
CA ASP A 45 3.87 -3.87 -22.95
C ASP A 45 3.65 -5.37 -23.28
N GLU A 46 2.46 -5.89 -22.94
CA GLU A 46 2.07 -7.27 -23.18
C GLU A 46 0.85 -7.28 -24.09
N PRO A 47 0.98 -7.50 -25.42
CA PRO A 47 -0.16 -7.50 -26.34
C PRO A 47 -1.19 -8.58 -25.99
N GLY A 48 -2.47 -8.20 -26.00
CA GLY A 48 -3.57 -9.11 -25.76
C GLY A 48 -3.81 -9.48 -24.30
N VAL A 49 -3.10 -8.84 -23.37
CA VAL A 49 -3.27 -9.08 -21.94
C VAL A 49 -4.01 -7.90 -21.28
N ALA A 50 -5.06 -8.22 -20.55
CA ALA A 50 -5.70 -7.28 -19.63
C ALA A 50 -5.80 -7.91 -18.24
N ARG A 51 -5.32 -7.22 -17.21
CA ARG A 51 -5.38 -7.70 -15.83
C ARG A 51 -6.14 -6.71 -14.96
N LEU A 52 -7.06 -7.24 -14.17
CA LEU A 52 -7.77 -6.49 -13.15
C LEU A 52 -7.18 -6.82 -11.77
N HIS A 53 -6.54 -5.84 -11.15
CA HIS A 53 -6.04 -5.92 -9.79
C HIS A 53 -7.06 -5.29 -8.83
N MET A 54 -7.51 -6.05 -7.86
CA MET A 54 -8.46 -5.59 -6.85
C MET A 54 -7.81 -5.64 -5.46
N MET A 55 -8.01 -4.58 -4.68
CA MET A 55 -7.56 -4.52 -3.30
C MET A 55 -8.69 -4.00 -2.40
N LEU A 56 -9.05 -4.77 -1.38
CA LEU A 56 -9.91 -4.33 -0.29
C LEU A 56 -9.01 -3.81 0.83
N LYS A 57 -9.04 -2.51 1.05
CA LYS A 57 -8.13 -1.83 1.98
C LYS A 57 -8.90 -1.05 3.04
N GLY A 58 -8.52 -1.23 4.29
CA GLY A 58 -9.11 -0.50 5.41
C GLY A 58 -8.63 0.96 5.46
N GLY A 59 -9.55 1.90 5.72
CA GLY A 59 -9.25 3.33 5.85
C GLY A 59 -8.21 3.65 6.93
N GLY A 60 -8.22 2.94 8.06
CA GLY A 60 -7.23 3.14 9.12
C GLY A 60 -5.80 2.88 8.65
N SER A 61 -5.60 1.79 7.91
CA SER A 61 -4.28 1.49 7.34
C SER A 61 -3.90 2.42 6.16
N ASP A 62 -4.88 2.98 5.45
CA ASP A 62 -4.62 3.99 4.43
C ASP A 62 -4.21 5.33 5.06
N ASN A 63 -4.85 5.74 6.15
CA ASN A 63 -4.49 6.93 6.93
C ASN A 63 -3.08 6.84 7.54
N ALA A 64 -2.57 5.63 7.75
CA ALA A 64 -1.22 5.40 8.24
C ALA A 64 -0.13 5.55 7.16
N SER A 65 -0.52 5.83 5.92
CA SER A 65 0.42 5.98 4.80
C SER A 65 1.10 7.34 4.81
N ARG A 66 2.26 7.42 4.11
CA ARG A 66 3.07 8.64 4.01
C ARG A 66 3.75 8.74 2.65
N VAL A 67 3.89 9.97 2.15
CA VAL A 67 4.75 10.33 1.01
C VAL A 67 5.76 11.36 1.47
N VAL A 68 7.02 11.15 1.11
CA VAL A 68 8.13 12.07 1.43
C VAL A 68 8.98 12.28 0.18
N MET A 69 9.37 13.52 -0.07
CA MET A 69 10.33 13.85 -1.12
C MET A 69 11.71 13.99 -0.47
N LEU A 70 12.52 12.95 -0.57
CA LEU A 70 13.90 12.98 -0.09
C LEU A 70 14.83 13.60 -1.14
N THR A 71 16.00 14.03 -0.70
CA THR A 71 17.11 14.34 -1.59
C THR A 71 17.88 13.06 -1.93
N PRO A 72 18.56 12.97 -3.10
CA PRO A 72 19.32 11.78 -3.48
C PRO A 72 20.40 11.37 -2.47
N ASN A 73 20.98 12.34 -1.76
CA ASN A 73 22.00 12.08 -0.73
C ASN A 73 21.48 11.30 0.48
N ALA A 74 20.17 11.26 0.70
CA ALA A 74 19.56 10.43 1.76
C ALA A 74 19.76 8.93 1.47
N GLY A 75 19.85 8.55 0.19
CA GLY A 75 20.14 7.20 -0.23
C GLY A 75 19.23 6.13 0.36
N LYS A 76 19.73 4.91 0.41
CA LYS A 76 19.02 3.76 0.98
C LYS A 76 18.63 3.98 2.44
N GLN A 77 19.53 4.57 3.24
CA GLN A 77 19.27 4.83 4.65
C GLN A 77 18.08 5.78 4.84
N GLY A 78 17.96 6.84 4.07
CA GLY A 78 16.80 7.75 4.14
C GLY A 78 15.47 7.07 3.80
N VAL A 79 15.49 6.05 2.93
CA VAL A 79 14.30 5.22 2.70
C VAL A 79 13.95 4.38 3.92
N ILE A 80 14.93 3.73 4.56
CA ILE A 80 14.74 2.97 5.80
C ILE A 80 14.18 3.86 6.90
N ASP A 81 14.78 5.01 7.13
CA ASP A 81 14.36 5.96 8.16
C ASP A 81 12.92 6.46 7.93
N THR A 82 12.56 6.70 6.67
CA THR A 82 11.20 7.09 6.29
C THR A 82 10.19 6.00 6.59
N VAL A 83 10.53 4.74 6.28
CA VAL A 83 9.67 3.58 6.57
C VAL A 83 9.51 3.40 8.07
N LEU A 84 10.60 3.38 8.84
CA LEU A 84 10.58 3.19 10.29
C LEU A 84 9.84 4.31 10.99
N SER A 85 10.11 5.57 10.69
CA SER A 85 9.38 6.72 11.26
C SER A 85 7.87 6.64 10.97
N CYS A 86 7.48 6.20 9.77
CA CYS A 86 6.08 6.02 9.45
C CYS A 86 5.43 4.87 10.25
N VAL A 87 6.14 3.77 10.42
CA VAL A 87 5.69 2.60 11.19
C VAL A 87 5.57 2.96 12.68
N GLU A 88 6.60 3.53 13.28
CA GLU A 88 6.62 3.90 14.71
C GLU A 88 5.49 4.85 15.06
N GLU A 89 5.22 5.83 14.19
CA GLU A 89 4.17 6.83 14.44
C GLU A 89 2.76 6.26 14.29
N LYS A 90 2.55 5.32 13.34
CA LYS A 90 1.19 5.01 12.85
C LYS A 90 0.78 3.54 12.86
N ALA A 91 1.71 2.61 13.04
CA ALA A 91 1.43 1.18 12.88
C ALA A 91 0.35 0.67 13.85
N ALA A 92 0.36 1.13 15.10
CA ALA A 92 -0.62 0.72 16.10
C ALA A 92 -2.07 1.00 15.65
N ASN A 93 -2.28 2.11 14.91
CA ASN A 93 -3.59 2.50 14.39
C ASN A 93 -3.95 1.81 13.06
N ALA A 94 -3.03 1.06 12.47
CA ALA A 94 -3.20 0.38 11.19
C ALA A 94 -3.56 -1.10 11.32
N CYS A 95 -3.88 -1.57 12.52
CA CYS A 95 -4.24 -2.97 12.84
C CYS A 95 -3.10 -3.96 12.45
N PRO A 96 -1.94 -3.89 13.08
CA PRO A 96 -0.86 -4.86 12.84
C PRO A 96 -1.27 -6.29 13.31
N PRO A 97 -0.63 -7.34 12.76
CA PRO A 97 0.58 -7.29 11.95
C PRO A 97 0.31 -6.80 10.52
N LEU A 98 1.24 -6.01 10.01
CA LEU A 98 1.07 -5.27 8.75
C LEU A 98 1.62 -6.02 7.53
N VAL A 99 1.15 -5.63 6.35
CA VAL A 99 1.89 -5.76 5.10
C VAL A 99 2.27 -4.35 4.65
N VAL A 100 3.55 -4.08 4.51
CA VAL A 100 4.04 -2.74 4.18
C VAL A 100 4.44 -2.66 2.72
N GLY A 101 3.82 -1.77 1.96
CA GLY A 101 4.19 -1.45 0.59
C GLY A 101 5.03 -0.19 0.55
N VAL A 102 6.19 -0.27 -0.08
CA VAL A 102 7.11 0.85 -0.26
C VAL A 102 7.27 1.15 -1.74
N GLY A 103 7.02 2.39 -2.12
CA GLY A 103 7.31 2.92 -3.43
C GLY A 103 8.53 3.83 -3.37
N VAL A 104 9.45 3.70 -4.33
CA VAL A 104 10.63 4.56 -4.43
C VAL A 104 10.80 5.02 -5.87
N GLY A 105 10.99 6.32 -6.06
CA GLY A 105 11.13 6.89 -7.41
C GLY A 105 9.82 7.34 -8.05
N GLY A 106 9.85 7.57 -9.36
CA GLY A 106 8.74 8.21 -10.07
C GLY A 106 8.66 9.71 -9.79
N THR A 107 7.44 10.23 -9.72
CA THR A 107 7.11 11.61 -9.33
C THR A 107 6.30 11.63 -8.05
N PHE A 108 6.09 12.80 -7.47
CA PHE A 108 5.31 12.98 -6.24
C PHE A 108 3.95 12.26 -6.28
N ASP A 109 3.23 12.37 -7.38
CA ASP A 109 1.91 11.76 -7.57
C ASP A 109 1.98 10.25 -7.89
N LYS A 110 3.08 9.77 -8.49
CA LYS A 110 3.22 8.37 -8.89
C LYS A 110 3.77 7.48 -7.79
N VAL A 111 4.61 7.99 -6.91
CA VAL A 111 5.23 7.20 -5.84
C VAL A 111 4.22 6.58 -4.90
N ALA A 112 3.13 7.28 -4.59
CA ALA A 112 2.02 6.74 -3.78
C ALA A 112 1.36 5.52 -4.47
N GLY A 113 1.11 5.62 -5.77
CA GLY A 113 0.61 4.50 -6.58
C GLY A 113 1.58 3.32 -6.63
N LEU A 114 2.90 3.56 -6.68
CA LEU A 114 3.91 2.50 -6.61
C LEU A 114 3.84 1.73 -5.29
N SER A 115 3.70 2.40 -4.16
CA SER A 115 3.57 1.75 -2.85
C SER A 115 2.30 0.87 -2.75
N LYS A 116 1.18 1.33 -3.31
CA LYS A 116 -0.05 0.51 -3.42
C LYS A 116 0.14 -0.69 -4.35
N LEU A 117 0.80 -0.49 -5.50
CA LEU A 117 1.09 -1.58 -6.43
C LEU A 117 2.03 -2.62 -5.79
N ALA A 118 2.99 -2.20 -4.98
CA ALA A 118 3.86 -3.10 -4.23
C ALA A 118 3.03 -4.05 -3.34
N LEU A 119 1.98 -3.57 -2.69
CA LEU A 119 1.07 -4.39 -1.87
C LEU A 119 0.33 -5.46 -2.67
N MET A 120 0.23 -5.36 -4.00
CA MET A 120 -0.42 -6.39 -4.82
C MET A 120 0.39 -7.67 -4.94
N ARG A 121 1.72 -7.65 -4.75
CA ARG A 121 2.53 -8.86 -4.79
C ARG A 121 2.30 -9.73 -3.55
N PRO A 122 1.95 -11.02 -3.73
CA PRO A 122 1.71 -11.94 -2.62
C PRO A 122 2.93 -12.11 -1.70
N LEU A 123 2.68 -12.40 -0.41
CA LEU A 123 3.76 -12.56 0.57
C LEU A 123 4.66 -13.78 0.32
N ASN A 124 4.16 -14.78 -0.36
CA ASN A 124 4.91 -15.98 -0.76
C ASN A 124 5.64 -15.83 -2.10
N VAL A 125 5.59 -14.64 -2.72
CA VAL A 125 6.28 -14.35 -3.98
C VAL A 125 7.40 -13.35 -3.70
N ALA A 126 8.65 -13.78 -3.86
CA ALA A 126 9.82 -12.92 -3.71
C ALA A 126 9.85 -11.80 -4.77
N ALA A 127 10.63 -10.76 -4.53
CA ALA A 127 10.95 -9.80 -5.57
C ALA A 127 11.72 -10.48 -6.71
N PRO A 128 11.48 -10.09 -7.97
CA PRO A 128 12.15 -10.73 -9.12
C PRO A 128 13.66 -10.44 -9.14
N ASP A 129 14.09 -9.36 -8.53
CA ASP A 129 15.50 -9.00 -8.45
C ASP A 129 16.04 -9.21 -7.01
N PRO A 130 17.26 -9.81 -6.86
CA PRO A 130 17.81 -10.17 -5.55
C PRO A 130 18.10 -8.98 -4.63
N GLU A 131 18.44 -7.81 -5.18
CA GLU A 131 18.74 -6.63 -4.36
C GLU A 131 17.47 -6.10 -3.71
N THR A 132 16.37 -6.04 -4.46
CA THR A 132 15.05 -5.67 -3.91
C THR A 132 14.59 -6.72 -2.89
N ALA A 133 14.78 -8.01 -3.14
CA ALA A 133 14.41 -9.06 -2.20
C ALA A 133 15.18 -8.95 -0.86
N ALA A 134 16.48 -8.69 -0.93
CA ALA A 134 17.31 -8.45 0.26
C ALA A 134 16.88 -7.19 1.02
N PHE A 135 16.55 -6.12 0.31
CA PHE A 135 16.08 -4.88 0.91
C PHE A 135 14.70 -5.03 1.58
N GLU A 136 13.80 -5.81 1.00
CA GLU A 136 12.51 -6.14 1.62
C GLU A 136 12.69 -6.88 2.95
N GLN A 137 13.65 -7.81 3.00
CA GLN A 137 13.97 -8.55 4.22
C GLN A 137 14.60 -7.64 5.28
N GLU A 138 15.54 -6.79 4.91
CA GLU A 138 16.16 -5.79 5.79
C GLU A 138 15.11 -4.86 6.43
N LEU A 139 14.18 -4.35 5.61
CA LEU A 139 13.08 -3.51 6.10
C LEU A 139 12.15 -4.29 7.03
N LEU A 140 11.85 -5.55 6.73
CA LEU A 140 11.01 -6.40 7.56
C LEU A 140 11.63 -6.63 8.95
N GLU A 141 12.91 -6.92 8.99
CA GLU A 141 13.66 -7.11 10.24
C GLU A 141 13.69 -5.82 11.07
N ALA A 142 13.97 -4.68 10.42
CA ALA A 142 13.98 -3.38 11.08
C ALA A 142 12.59 -3.00 11.63
N ILE A 143 11.52 -3.26 10.88
CA ILE A 143 10.15 -3.01 11.34
C ILE A 143 9.79 -3.90 12.53
N ASN A 144 10.13 -5.17 12.48
CA ASN A 144 9.83 -6.11 13.56
C ASN A 144 10.65 -5.82 14.82
N ALA A 145 11.88 -5.30 14.66
CA ALA A 145 12.70 -4.83 15.78
C ALA A 145 12.09 -3.65 16.55
N THR A 146 11.11 -2.93 16.00
CA THR A 146 10.39 -1.88 16.74
C THR A 146 9.58 -2.41 17.91
N GLY A 147 9.24 -3.70 17.92
CA GLY A 147 8.51 -4.34 19.01
C GLY A 147 7.06 -3.87 19.17
N ILE A 148 6.47 -3.16 18.19
CA ILE A 148 5.08 -2.67 18.27
C ILE A 148 4.10 -3.85 18.36
N GLY A 149 4.36 -4.92 17.61
CA GLY A 149 3.64 -6.17 17.72
C GLY A 149 2.21 -6.16 17.23
N ALA A 150 1.57 -7.32 17.31
CA ALA A 150 0.18 -7.51 16.90
C ALA A 150 -0.77 -6.62 17.73
N GLY A 151 -1.67 -5.93 17.04
CA GLY A 151 -2.62 -5.01 17.67
C GLY A 151 -1.96 -3.75 18.27
N GLY A 152 -0.65 -3.55 18.12
CA GLY A 152 0.08 -2.48 18.82
C GLY A 152 0.27 -2.74 20.31
N LEU A 153 0.20 -3.99 20.73
CA LEU A 153 0.25 -4.40 22.14
C LEU A 153 1.63 -4.95 22.57
N GLY A 154 2.63 -4.79 21.73
CA GLY A 154 3.96 -5.35 21.92
C GLY A 154 4.13 -6.73 21.28
N GLY A 155 5.38 -7.11 21.03
CA GLY A 155 5.76 -8.41 20.48
C GLY A 155 6.59 -8.34 19.21
N ASP A 156 7.07 -9.50 18.75
CA ASP A 156 8.09 -9.63 17.72
C ASP A 156 7.56 -9.51 16.29
N THR A 157 6.24 -9.42 16.10
CA THR A 157 5.63 -9.40 14.76
C THR A 157 4.80 -8.14 14.57
N THR A 158 5.44 -7.06 14.13
CA THR A 158 4.79 -5.82 13.71
C THR A 158 4.31 -5.91 12.26
N ALA A 159 5.10 -6.56 11.40
CA ALA A 159 4.76 -6.79 10.00
C ALA A 159 4.97 -8.25 9.60
N LEU A 160 4.12 -8.73 8.68
CA LEU A 160 4.20 -10.05 8.06
C LEU A 160 5.10 -10.03 6.82
N GLY A 161 5.33 -8.88 6.24
CA GLY A 161 6.18 -8.70 5.09
C GLY A 161 6.21 -7.28 4.58
N VAL A 162 7.29 -6.97 3.89
CA VAL A 162 7.48 -5.72 3.17
C VAL A 162 7.52 -6.01 1.67
N ARG A 163 6.99 -5.12 0.88
CA ARG A 163 7.05 -5.18 -0.59
C ARG A 163 7.53 -3.85 -1.12
N VAL A 164 8.57 -3.87 -1.93
CA VAL A 164 9.17 -2.69 -2.53
C VAL A 164 8.91 -2.67 -4.04
N LYS A 165 8.60 -1.51 -4.56
CA LYS A 165 8.54 -1.25 -6.00
C LYS A 165 9.25 0.05 -6.31
N THR A 166 10.22 -0.03 -7.21
CA THR A 166 11.02 1.12 -7.66
C THR A 166 10.57 1.58 -9.04
N ALA A 167 10.87 2.82 -9.36
CA ALA A 167 10.74 3.39 -10.70
C ALA A 167 11.86 4.42 -10.94
N PRO A 168 12.27 4.67 -12.20
CA PRO A 168 13.14 5.78 -12.51
C PRO A 168 12.58 7.12 -12.01
N CYS A 169 13.43 8.04 -11.59
CA CYS A 169 13.04 9.37 -11.15
C CYS A 169 14.05 10.44 -11.65
N HIS A 170 13.73 11.70 -11.42
CA HIS A 170 14.64 12.79 -11.74
C HIS A 170 15.91 12.69 -10.88
N ILE A 171 17.07 13.00 -11.46
CA ILE A 171 18.39 12.88 -10.81
C ILE A 171 18.50 13.65 -9.47
N ALA A 172 17.74 14.72 -9.32
CA ALA A 172 17.72 15.55 -8.10
C ALA A 172 16.63 15.15 -7.08
N ALA A 173 15.94 14.02 -7.29
CA ALA A 173 14.82 13.61 -6.45
C ALA A 173 14.95 12.16 -5.96
N LEU A 174 14.43 11.89 -4.78
CA LEU A 174 14.24 10.55 -4.23
C LEU A 174 12.87 10.47 -3.56
N PRO A 175 11.77 10.38 -4.34
CA PRO A 175 10.44 10.21 -3.79
C PRO A 175 10.30 8.86 -3.09
N VAL A 176 9.70 8.86 -1.91
CA VAL A 176 9.41 7.65 -1.13
C VAL A 176 7.97 7.67 -0.66
N ALA A 177 7.28 6.57 -0.82
CA ALA A 177 5.94 6.38 -0.26
C ALA A 177 5.88 5.09 0.55
N VAL A 178 5.23 5.17 1.71
CA VAL A 178 4.92 4.03 2.57
C VAL A 178 3.41 3.88 2.60
N ASN A 179 2.91 2.71 2.25
CA ASN A 179 1.48 2.38 2.33
C ASN A 179 1.29 1.13 3.18
N MET A 180 0.58 1.27 4.29
CA MET A 180 0.34 0.15 5.20
C MET A 180 -0.92 -0.61 4.82
N GLY A 181 -0.81 -1.93 4.74
CA GLY A 181 -1.94 -2.84 4.69
C GLY A 181 -2.13 -3.49 6.06
N CYS A 182 -3.35 -3.50 6.59
CA CYS A 182 -3.65 -4.16 7.86
C CYS A 182 -3.69 -5.68 7.71
N SER A 183 -3.78 -6.40 8.81
CA SER A 183 -3.91 -7.87 8.84
C SER A 183 -5.10 -8.40 8.03
N ALA A 184 -6.13 -7.59 7.82
CA ALA A 184 -7.31 -7.92 7.01
C ALA A 184 -7.21 -7.53 5.53
N LEU A 185 -6.04 -7.07 5.06
CA LEU A 185 -5.83 -6.75 3.65
C LEU A 185 -6.16 -7.96 2.75
N ARG A 186 -6.99 -7.73 1.73
CA ARG A 186 -7.33 -8.74 0.73
C ARG A 186 -7.05 -8.20 -0.66
N ARG A 187 -6.47 -9.02 -1.50
CA ARG A 187 -6.13 -8.69 -2.88
C ARG A 187 -6.38 -9.87 -3.81
N LEU A 188 -6.75 -9.56 -5.02
CA LEU A 188 -7.00 -10.51 -6.10
C LEU A 188 -6.56 -9.91 -7.42
N THR A 189 -5.95 -10.72 -8.26
CA THR A 189 -5.67 -10.38 -9.66
C THR A 189 -6.43 -11.36 -10.54
N VAL A 190 -7.12 -10.84 -11.53
CA VAL A 190 -7.85 -11.61 -12.55
C VAL A 190 -7.31 -11.21 -13.91
N GLU A 191 -7.00 -12.17 -14.73
CA GLU A 191 -6.69 -11.98 -16.15
C GLU A 191 -7.99 -12.07 -16.96
N LEU A 192 -8.21 -11.12 -17.88
CA LEU A 192 -9.44 -10.92 -18.64
C LEU A 192 -9.26 -11.34 -20.10
#